data_7074dc4878d44cfa43c288ee35c7f912
#
_entry.id   7074dc4878d44cfa43c288ee35c7f912
#
_cell.length_a   1.000
_cell.length_b   1.000
_cell.length_c   1.000
_cell.angle_alpha   90.00
_cell.angle_beta   90.00
_cell.angle_gamma   90.00
#
_symmetry.space_group_name_H-M   'P 1'
#
loop_
_entity.id
_entity.type
_entity.pdbx_description
1 polymer ?
#
loop_
_entity_poly.entity_id
_entity_poly.type
_entity_poly.pdbx_seq_one_letter_code
_entity_poly.pdbx_strand_id
1 'polypeptide(L)'
;INAKVFPENSYNSEVEYLTSDEKVAVVDNEGNITAKSSGKCDIKIKTKAEPVIGVNIPVTVRNKEQSVDRNNQTSNEGEVTYINGVLVVNKKYGVPSSYNPGVNQTALNAYYSLKADANSVGFSMPLLSGFRSYNTQVGLYNRYVSAYGQATADTFSARPGHSEHQTGLAFDVGSIDNNYGNTAGGKWLANNCYKYGFIIRYPKGKQNITGYQYEPWHIRYLGNPLATEVHNSGLCLEEYLGI
;
A
#
# COMPACT_ATOMS: atom_id res chain seq x y z
N ILE A 1 17.74 4.41 -5.92
CA ILE A 1 17.30 3.21 -6.68
C ILE A 1 18.42 2.20 -6.62
N ASN A 2 18.11 0.95 -6.28
CA ASN A 2 19.09 -0.14 -6.29
C ASN A 2 18.73 -1.09 -7.44
N ALA A 3 19.48 -1.04 -8.54
CA ALA A 3 19.27 -1.90 -9.71
C ALA A 3 20.19 -3.11 -9.65
N LYS A 4 19.65 -4.30 -9.98
CA LYS A 4 20.42 -5.53 -10.13
C LYS A 4 20.21 -6.11 -11.51
N VAL A 5 21.26 -6.64 -12.12
CA VAL A 5 21.21 -7.37 -13.38
C VAL A 5 21.13 -8.87 -13.08
N PHE A 6 20.24 -9.60 -13.75
CA PHE A 6 20.10 -11.03 -13.62
C PHE A 6 20.41 -11.71 -14.97
N PRO A 7 21.00 -12.91 -14.94
CA PRO A 7 21.46 -13.67 -13.78
C PRO A 7 22.67 -12.99 -13.08
N GLU A 8 22.86 -13.24 -11.79
CA GLU A 8 23.93 -12.60 -10.97
C GLU A 8 25.35 -12.87 -11.47
N ASN A 9 25.54 -13.91 -12.27
CA ASN A 9 26.80 -14.25 -12.92
C ASN A 9 26.94 -13.65 -14.34
N SER A 10 26.14 -12.65 -14.69
CA SER A 10 26.27 -11.95 -15.98
C SER A 10 27.64 -11.31 -16.09
N TYR A 11 28.31 -11.48 -17.23
CA TYR A 11 29.67 -11.00 -17.48
C TYR A 11 29.85 -9.50 -17.31
N ASN A 12 28.75 -8.74 -17.41
CA ASN A 12 28.75 -7.30 -17.16
C ASN A 12 27.44 -6.90 -16.47
N SER A 13 27.52 -6.77 -15.14
CA SER A 13 26.38 -6.35 -14.31
C SER A 13 26.35 -4.83 -14.05
N GLU A 14 27.24 -4.06 -14.70
CA GLU A 14 27.26 -2.61 -14.53
C GLU A 14 26.07 -1.96 -15.20
N VAL A 15 25.48 -1.00 -14.48
CA VAL A 15 24.38 -0.17 -14.97
C VAL A 15 24.78 1.30 -14.96
N GLU A 16 24.13 2.09 -15.82
CA GLU A 16 24.17 3.54 -15.74
C GLU A 16 22.77 4.08 -15.47
N TYR A 17 22.73 5.21 -14.79
CA TYR A 17 21.51 5.92 -14.43
C TYR A 17 21.49 7.26 -15.16
N LEU A 18 20.37 7.57 -15.81
CA LEU A 18 20.17 8.79 -16.58
C LEU A 18 18.82 9.41 -16.21
N THR A 19 18.72 10.71 -16.17
CA THR A 19 17.46 11.43 -16.04
C THR A 19 16.98 11.97 -17.38
N SER A 20 15.69 12.01 -17.59
CA SER A 20 15.10 12.66 -18.76
C SER A 20 15.01 14.18 -18.60
N ASP A 21 15.08 14.71 -17.38
CA ASP A 21 15.04 16.15 -17.09
C ASP A 21 15.82 16.49 -15.81
N GLU A 22 17.04 16.99 -15.97
CA GLU A 22 17.91 17.41 -14.88
C GLU A 22 17.41 18.63 -14.10
N LYS A 23 16.45 19.39 -14.66
CA LYS A 23 15.81 20.49 -13.95
C LYS A 23 14.82 20.01 -12.92
N VAL A 24 14.22 18.83 -13.13
CA VAL A 24 13.26 18.20 -12.20
C VAL A 24 13.99 17.36 -11.17
N ALA A 25 14.86 16.44 -11.59
CA ALA A 25 15.64 15.61 -10.69
C ALA A 25 16.93 15.15 -11.37
N VAL A 26 17.99 14.95 -10.59
CA VAL A 26 19.23 14.32 -11.04
C VAL A 26 19.41 12.98 -10.34
N VAL A 27 20.15 12.08 -10.98
CA VAL A 27 20.53 10.78 -10.41
C VAL A 27 22.03 10.61 -10.50
N ASP A 28 22.68 10.11 -9.43
CA ASP A 28 24.10 9.81 -9.42
C ASP A 28 24.41 8.37 -9.88
N ASN A 29 25.68 8.03 -9.98
CA ASN A 29 26.15 6.71 -10.39
C ASN A 29 25.83 5.59 -9.38
N GLU A 30 25.43 5.95 -8.16
CA GLU A 30 24.98 5.02 -7.12
C GLU A 30 23.46 4.83 -7.11
N GLY A 31 22.73 5.56 -7.98
CA GLY A 31 21.28 5.53 -8.08
C GLY A 31 20.55 6.41 -7.06
N ASN A 32 21.26 7.34 -6.38
CA ASN A 32 20.61 8.29 -5.49
C ASN A 32 19.96 9.41 -6.34
N ILE A 33 18.68 9.68 -6.07
CA ILE A 33 17.92 10.72 -6.77
C ILE A 33 17.86 11.97 -5.91
N THR A 34 18.27 13.10 -6.50
CA THR A 34 18.17 14.43 -5.88
C THR A 34 17.13 15.26 -6.61
N ALA A 35 16.06 15.64 -5.92
CA ALA A 35 15.02 16.55 -6.45
C ALA A 35 15.58 17.97 -6.60
N LYS A 36 15.26 18.64 -7.72
CA LYS A 36 15.67 20.03 -8.04
C LYS A 36 14.48 20.98 -8.07
N SER A 37 13.44 20.64 -8.81
CA SER A 37 12.21 21.43 -8.90
C SER A 37 10.99 20.54 -9.08
N SER A 38 9.79 21.08 -8.78
CA SER A 38 8.55 20.34 -9.02
C SER A 38 8.37 20.05 -10.51
N GLY A 39 7.95 18.83 -10.83
CA GLY A 39 7.78 18.37 -12.19
C GLY A 39 7.75 16.84 -12.29
N LYS A 40 7.77 16.35 -13.51
CA LYS A 40 7.86 14.92 -13.82
C LYS A 40 9.07 14.66 -14.70
N CYS A 41 9.80 13.60 -14.39
CA CYS A 41 10.88 13.10 -15.25
C CYS A 41 10.93 11.56 -15.15
N ASP A 42 11.65 10.92 -16.05
CA ASP A 42 11.95 9.51 -16.00
C ASP A 42 13.43 9.31 -15.63
N ILE A 43 13.68 8.38 -14.71
CA ILE A 43 15.03 7.85 -14.51
C ILE A 43 15.15 6.59 -15.33
N LYS A 44 16.07 6.64 -16.30
CA LYS A 44 16.41 5.49 -17.15
C LYS A 44 17.59 4.77 -16.56
N ILE A 45 17.43 3.47 -16.35
CA ILE A 45 18.49 2.57 -15.92
C ILE A 45 18.77 1.66 -17.10
N LYS A 46 20.01 1.57 -17.54
CA LYS A 46 20.40 0.65 -18.62
C LYS A 46 21.72 -0.06 -18.33
N THR A 47 21.88 -1.27 -18.86
CA THR A 47 23.15 -1.98 -18.81
C THR A 47 24.17 -1.29 -19.70
N LYS A 48 25.46 -1.32 -19.31
CA LYS A 48 26.56 -0.81 -20.12
C LYS A 48 27.02 -1.81 -21.20
N ALA A 49 26.66 -3.08 -21.05
CA ALA A 49 27.00 -4.15 -21.99
C ALA A 49 25.94 -4.33 -23.08
N GLU A 50 26.37 -4.84 -24.23
CA GLU A 50 25.47 -5.30 -25.28
C GLU A 50 24.92 -6.72 -24.99
N PRO A 51 23.64 -7.03 -25.27
CA PRO A 51 22.63 -6.05 -25.72
C PRO A 51 22.23 -5.08 -24.61
N VAL A 52 22.06 -3.80 -24.93
CA VAL A 52 21.62 -2.80 -23.94
C VAL A 52 20.18 -3.06 -23.52
N ILE A 53 19.99 -3.42 -22.27
CA ILE A 53 18.68 -3.60 -21.64
C ILE A 53 18.44 -2.42 -20.71
N GLY A 54 17.27 -1.80 -20.78
CA GLY A 54 16.95 -0.64 -19.95
C GLY A 54 15.52 -0.65 -19.44
N VAL A 55 15.30 0.05 -18.33
CA VAL A 55 14.01 0.31 -17.72
C VAL A 55 13.88 1.80 -17.42
N ASN A 56 12.67 2.35 -17.61
CA ASN A 56 12.34 3.72 -17.24
C ASN A 56 11.50 3.71 -15.96
N ILE A 57 11.87 4.56 -15.01
CA ILE A 57 11.17 4.73 -13.74
C ILE A 57 10.62 6.16 -13.71
N PRO A 58 9.29 6.36 -13.74
CA PRO A 58 8.69 7.67 -13.66
C PRO A 58 8.87 8.28 -12.27
N VAL A 59 9.38 9.49 -12.21
CA VAL A 59 9.60 10.27 -10.98
C VAL A 59 8.76 11.54 -11.04
N THR A 60 8.07 11.84 -9.94
CA THR A 60 7.34 13.09 -9.76
C THR A 60 7.90 13.83 -8.55
N VAL A 61 8.45 15.02 -8.80
CA VAL A 61 8.90 15.94 -7.75
C VAL A 61 7.78 16.94 -7.46
N ARG A 62 7.45 17.11 -6.18
CA ARG A 62 6.44 18.08 -5.71
C ARG A 62 7.08 19.06 -4.74
N ASN A 63 6.66 20.35 -4.80
CA ASN A 63 7.08 21.33 -3.80
C ASN A 63 6.50 20.99 -2.43
N LYS A 64 7.33 21.09 -1.39
CA LYS A 64 6.91 20.89 0.00
C LYS A 64 5.79 21.86 0.41
N GLU A 65 5.79 23.08 -0.13
CA GLU A 65 4.76 24.10 0.11
C GLU A 65 3.40 23.78 -0.53
N GLN A 66 3.38 23.00 -1.62
CA GLN A 66 2.12 22.49 -2.20
C GLN A 66 1.53 21.31 -1.41
N SER A 67 2.27 20.79 -0.42
CA SER A 67 1.76 19.79 0.53
C SER A 67 1.05 20.41 1.73
N VAL A 68 1.11 21.73 1.93
CA VAL A 68 0.56 22.43 3.12
C VAL A 68 -0.87 22.92 2.92
N ASP A 69 -1.38 23.02 1.69
CA ASP A 69 -2.78 23.41 1.41
C ASP A 69 -3.78 22.25 1.38
N ARG A 70 -3.48 21.16 2.10
CA ARG A 70 -4.43 20.05 2.30
C ARG A 70 -5.12 20.15 3.66
N ASN A 71 -5.54 21.34 4.02
CA ASN A 71 -6.42 21.52 5.14
C ASN A 71 -7.83 20.99 4.81
N ASN A 72 -8.21 19.92 5.53
CA ASN A 72 -9.59 19.57 5.84
C ASN A 72 -10.63 19.72 4.71
N GLN A 73 -10.49 18.99 3.61
CA GLN A 73 -11.67 18.67 2.82
C GLN A 73 -12.42 17.53 3.51
N THR A 74 -13.37 17.90 4.36
CA THR A 74 -14.46 17.00 4.74
C THR A 74 -15.24 16.69 3.47
N SER A 75 -15.14 15.45 2.98
CA SER A 75 -15.89 15.00 1.82
C SER A 75 -17.40 15.02 2.09
N ASN A 76 -18.13 15.70 1.25
CA ASN A 76 -19.56 15.46 1.07
C ASN A 76 -19.77 14.03 0.53
N GLU A 77 -20.91 13.40 0.83
CA GLU A 77 -21.27 12.10 0.26
C GLU A 77 -21.06 12.12 -1.27
N GLY A 78 -20.11 11.31 -1.76
CA GLY A 78 -19.78 11.20 -3.17
C GLY A 78 -18.35 11.52 -3.56
N GLU A 79 -17.51 12.06 -2.68
CA GLU A 79 -16.10 12.35 -2.97
C GLU A 79 -15.14 11.39 -2.27
N VAL A 80 -14.00 11.15 -2.94
CA VAL A 80 -12.92 10.31 -2.42
C VAL A 80 -11.98 11.19 -1.57
N THR A 81 -11.75 10.80 -0.31
CA THR A 81 -10.95 11.60 0.62
C THR A 81 -9.47 11.23 0.55
N TYR A 82 -8.63 12.24 0.35
CA TYR A 82 -7.18 12.13 0.46
C TYR A 82 -6.68 13.03 1.61
N ILE A 83 -5.87 12.46 2.49
CA ILE A 83 -5.22 13.17 3.60
C ILE A 83 -3.70 12.98 3.45
N ASN A 84 -2.98 14.09 3.34
CA ASN A 84 -1.53 14.08 3.04
C ASN A 84 -1.15 13.19 1.83
N GLY A 85 -2.06 13.12 0.81
CA GLY A 85 -1.87 12.31 -0.38
C GLY A 85 -2.23 10.83 -0.25
N VAL A 86 -2.67 10.41 0.92
CA VAL A 86 -3.14 9.05 1.19
C VAL A 86 -4.64 9.00 0.99
N LEU A 87 -5.10 8.07 0.14
CA LEU A 87 -6.52 7.74 0.05
C LEU A 87 -6.97 7.10 1.37
N VAL A 88 -7.87 7.75 2.09
CA VAL A 88 -8.40 7.26 3.37
C VAL A 88 -9.80 6.70 3.19
N VAL A 89 -9.97 5.45 3.59
CA VAL A 89 -11.28 4.79 3.71
C VAL A 89 -11.34 4.12 5.07
N ASN A 90 -12.31 4.53 5.89
CA ASN A 90 -12.51 3.98 7.23
C ASN A 90 -13.96 4.23 7.69
N LYS A 91 -14.25 4.14 8.97
CA LYS A 91 -15.60 4.38 9.52
C LYS A 91 -16.14 5.79 9.27
N LYS A 92 -15.26 6.79 9.19
CA LYS A 92 -15.61 8.20 9.00
C LYS A 92 -15.59 8.59 7.52
N TYR A 93 -14.60 8.13 6.78
CA TYR A 93 -14.36 8.48 5.38
C TYR A 93 -14.73 7.31 4.48
N GLY A 94 -15.65 7.55 3.56
CA GLY A 94 -16.12 6.56 2.58
C GLY A 94 -15.67 6.88 1.16
N VAL A 95 -16.07 6.00 0.25
CA VAL A 95 -15.99 6.21 -1.21
C VAL A 95 -17.36 5.96 -1.83
N PRO A 96 -17.71 6.66 -2.91
CA PRO A 96 -19.01 6.51 -3.54
C PRO A 96 -19.26 5.10 -4.08
N SER A 97 -20.52 4.72 -4.23
CA SER A 97 -20.91 3.43 -4.80
C SER A 97 -20.39 3.22 -6.23
N SER A 98 -20.18 4.31 -6.97
CA SER A 98 -19.61 4.32 -8.32
C SER A 98 -18.08 4.17 -8.34
N TYR A 99 -17.40 4.30 -7.20
CA TYR A 99 -15.94 4.13 -7.13
C TYR A 99 -15.56 2.67 -7.29
N ASN A 100 -15.08 2.32 -8.47
CA ASN A 100 -14.84 0.94 -8.90
C ASN A 100 -13.51 0.80 -9.69
N PRO A 101 -12.36 1.11 -9.05
CA PRO A 101 -11.07 1.12 -9.74
C PRO A 101 -10.54 -0.28 -10.11
N GLY A 102 -11.11 -1.35 -9.55
CA GLY A 102 -10.54 -2.68 -9.63
C GLY A 102 -9.31 -2.85 -8.72
N VAL A 103 -8.57 -3.93 -8.91
CA VAL A 103 -7.31 -4.18 -8.19
C VAL A 103 -6.24 -3.19 -8.66
N ASN A 104 -5.56 -2.53 -7.71
CA ASN A 104 -4.40 -1.71 -8.02
C ASN A 104 -3.21 -2.61 -8.41
N GLN A 105 -2.74 -2.50 -9.65
CA GLN A 105 -1.72 -3.39 -10.19
C GLN A 105 -0.36 -3.23 -9.50
N THR A 106 0.00 -2.01 -9.07
CA THR A 106 1.24 -1.78 -8.32
C THR A 106 1.20 -2.47 -6.97
N ALA A 107 0.08 -2.35 -6.25
CA ALA A 107 -0.13 -3.06 -4.99
C ALA A 107 -0.12 -4.58 -5.18
N LEU A 108 -0.75 -5.09 -6.24
CA LEU A 108 -0.76 -6.53 -6.53
C LEU A 108 0.64 -7.07 -6.83
N ASN A 109 1.45 -6.35 -7.60
CA ASN A 109 2.83 -6.73 -7.89
C ASN A 109 3.69 -6.72 -6.62
N ALA A 110 3.51 -5.72 -5.75
CA ALA A 110 4.18 -5.64 -4.44
C ALA A 110 3.78 -6.83 -3.53
N TYR A 111 2.50 -7.22 -3.56
CA TYR A 111 2.05 -8.43 -2.85
C TYR A 111 2.72 -9.69 -3.40
N TYR A 112 2.87 -9.84 -4.71
CA TYR A 112 3.55 -11.03 -5.27
C TYR A 112 5.01 -11.09 -4.86
N SER A 113 5.73 -9.97 -4.76
CA SER A 113 7.09 -9.90 -4.23
C SER A 113 7.12 -10.31 -2.74
N LEU A 114 6.22 -9.77 -1.91
CA LEU A 114 6.07 -10.16 -0.51
C LEU A 114 5.81 -11.68 -0.38
N LYS A 115 4.89 -12.21 -1.18
CA LYS A 115 4.55 -13.65 -1.18
C LYS A 115 5.73 -14.52 -1.58
N ALA A 116 6.50 -14.13 -2.58
CA ALA A 116 7.68 -14.87 -3.02
C ALA A 116 8.72 -14.98 -1.90
N ASP A 117 9.02 -13.87 -1.24
CA ASP A 117 9.99 -13.83 -0.14
C ASP A 117 9.48 -14.59 1.11
N ALA A 118 8.19 -14.48 1.43
CA ALA A 118 7.58 -15.27 2.49
C ALA A 118 7.72 -16.79 2.23
N ASN A 119 7.41 -17.21 0.99
CA ASN A 119 7.54 -18.61 0.58
C ASN A 119 9.00 -19.10 0.64
N SER A 120 9.97 -18.26 0.29
CA SER A 120 11.40 -18.62 0.33
C SER A 120 11.90 -18.96 1.73
N VAL A 121 11.23 -18.42 2.76
CA VAL A 121 11.51 -18.69 4.18
C VAL A 121 10.47 -19.62 4.83
N GLY A 122 9.66 -20.30 4.03
CA GLY A 122 8.76 -21.36 4.48
C GLY A 122 7.36 -20.90 4.93
N PHE A 123 6.97 -19.65 4.68
CA PHE A 123 5.64 -19.14 5.05
C PHE A 123 4.73 -19.01 3.84
N SER A 124 3.62 -19.76 3.84
CA SER A 124 2.59 -19.61 2.82
C SER A 124 1.75 -18.35 3.06
N MET A 125 1.64 -17.51 2.02
CA MET A 125 0.86 -16.26 2.04
C MET A 125 -0.18 -16.25 0.90
N PRO A 126 -1.22 -17.11 0.94
CA PRO A 126 -2.26 -17.06 -0.09
C PRO A 126 -3.02 -15.72 -0.03
N LEU A 127 -3.41 -15.22 -1.20
CA LEU A 127 -4.36 -14.11 -1.32
C LEU A 127 -5.78 -14.66 -1.08
N LEU A 128 -6.43 -14.19 -0.03
CA LEU A 128 -7.76 -14.65 0.39
C LEU A 128 -8.86 -13.68 -0.08
N SER A 129 -8.57 -12.38 -0.08
CA SER A 129 -9.45 -11.33 -0.56
C SER A 129 -8.63 -10.18 -1.12
N GLY A 130 -9.08 -9.62 -2.24
CA GLY A 130 -8.50 -8.43 -2.87
C GLY A 130 -9.54 -7.35 -3.07
N PHE A 131 -9.63 -6.80 -4.28
CA PHE A 131 -10.66 -5.82 -4.62
C PHE A 131 -12.07 -6.37 -4.38
N ARG A 132 -12.91 -5.52 -3.79
CA ARG A 132 -14.33 -5.84 -3.52
C ARG A 132 -15.18 -4.64 -3.90
N SER A 133 -16.08 -4.82 -4.89
CA SER A 133 -16.98 -3.75 -5.31
C SER A 133 -17.96 -3.35 -4.20
N TYR A 134 -18.54 -2.16 -4.33
CA TYR A 134 -19.59 -1.68 -3.43
C TYR A 134 -20.73 -2.71 -3.28
N ASN A 135 -21.27 -3.23 -4.39
CA ASN A 135 -22.37 -4.19 -4.36
C ASN A 135 -22.00 -5.52 -3.70
N THR A 136 -20.77 -5.99 -3.89
CA THR A 136 -20.26 -7.18 -3.20
C THR A 136 -20.19 -6.92 -1.69
N GLN A 137 -19.77 -5.73 -1.28
CA GLN A 137 -19.72 -5.34 0.14
C GLN A 137 -21.14 -5.23 0.73
N VAL A 138 -22.14 -4.72 -0.01
CA VAL A 138 -23.55 -4.72 0.41
C VAL A 138 -24.01 -6.13 0.76
N GLY A 139 -23.81 -7.08 -0.14
CA GLY A 139 -24.22 -8.47 0.09
C GLY A 139 -23.49 -9.12 1.29
N LEU A 140 -22.21 -8.85 1.44
CA LEU A 140 -21.39 -9.38 2.54
C LEU A 140 -21.85 -8.79 3.88
N TYR A 141 -21.98 -7.46 3.97
CA TYR A 141 -22.36 -6.76 5.18
C TYR A 141 -23.76 -7.17 5.65
N ASN A 142 -24.75 -7.23 4.72
CA ASN A 142 -26.11 -7.64 5.05
C ASN A 142 -26.16 -9.08 5.61
N ARG A 143 -25.35 -10.01 5.09
CA ARG A 143 -25.24 -11.37 5.66
C ARG A 143 -24.75 -11.35 7.10
N TYR A 144 -23.74 -10.52 7.40
CA TYR A 144 -23.23 -10.40 8.77
C TYR A 144 -24.23 -9.73 9.70
N VAL A 145 -24.94 -8.70 9.24
CA VAL A 145 -26.02 -8.07 10.02
C VAL A 145 -27.13 -9.06 10.34
N SER A 146 -27.53 -9.89 9.37
CA SER A 146 -28.55 -10.91 9.56
C SER A 146 -28.11 -12.01 10.54
N ALA A 147 -26.82 -12.38 10.53
CA ALA A 147 -26.28 -13.46 11.37
C ALA A 147 -25.95 -13.00 12.80
N TYR A 148 -25.41 -11.78 12.97
CA TYR A 148 -24.82 -11.33 14.23
C TYR A 148 -25.43 -10.05 14.79
N GLY A 149 -26.33 -9.41 14.07
CA GLY A 149 -26.84 -8.07 14.38
C GLY A 149 -25.86 -6.97 13.95
N GLN A 150 -26.40 -5.77 13.71
CA GLN A 150 -25.64 -4.64 13.16
C GLN A 150 -24.48 -4.21 14.06
N ALA A 151 -24.71 -4.09 15.38
CA ALA A 151 -23.67 -3.64 16.32
C ALA A 151 -22.45 -4.58 16.30
N THR A 152 -22.68 -5.89 16.23
CA THR A 152 -21.60 -6.90 16.14
C THR A 152 -20.94 -6.85 14.77
N ALA A 153 -21.72 -6.82 13.68
CA ALA A 153 -21.18 -6.74 12.32
C ALA A 153 -20.27 -5.54 12.12
N ASP A 154 -20.61 -4.39 12.69
CA ASP A 154 -19.82 -3.17 12.62
C ASP A 154 -18.43 -3.29 13.29
N THR A 155 -18.19 -4.27 14.16
CA THR A 155 -16.87 -4.43 14.81
C THR A 155 -15.82 -5.05 13.91
N PHE A 156 -16.22 -5.81 12.88
CA PHE A 156 -15.32 -6.57 12.00
C PHE A 156 -15.62 -6.43 10.51
N SER A 157 -16.75 -5.87 10.12
CA SER A 157 -17.11 -5.65 8.72
C SER A 157 -17.37 -4.17 8.44
N ALA A 158 -16.85 -3.69 7.33
CA ALA A 158 -17.12 -2.34 6.88
C ALA A 158 -18.53 -2.23 6.29
N ARG A 159 -19.20 -1.12 6.55
CA ARG A 159 -20.41 -0.76 5.81
C ARG A 159 -20.05 -0.52 4.33
N PRO A 160 -21.02 -0.71 3.41
CA PRO A 160 -20.81 -0.39 2.00
C PRO A 160 -20.28 1.04 1.80
N GLY A 161 -19.28 1.20 0.96
CA GLY A 161 -18.57 2.47 0.76
C GLY A 161 -17.43 2.74 1.77
N HIS A 162 -17.36 2.00 2.88
CA HIS A 162 -16.35 2.19 3.94
C HIS A 162 -15.33 1.04 4.03
N SER A 163 -15.27 0.17 3.02
CA SER A 163 -14.30 -0.92 2.95
C SER A 163 -13.06 -0.51 2.17
N GLU A 164 -11.87 -0.68 2.75
CA GLU A 164 -10.61 -0.45 2.03
C GLU A 164 -10.44 -1.38 0.81
N HIS A 165 -11.07 -2.56 0.80
CA HIS A 165 -11.07 -3.44 -0.36
C HIS A 165 -11.67 -2.78 -1.61
N GLN A 166 -12.58 -1.81 -1.45
CA GLN A 166 -13.15 -1.07 -2.58
C GLN A 166 -12.11 -0.15 -3.25
N THR A 167 -11.00 0.17 -2.57
CA THR A 167 -9.93 0.96 -3.15
C THR A 167 -9.00 0.17 -4.08
N GLY A 168 -9.03 -1.16 -4.01
CA GLY A 168 -8.08 -2.03 -4.69
C GLY A 168 -6.68 -2.03 -4.08
N LEU A 169 -6.49 -1.36 -2.93
CA LEU A 169 -5.21 -1.21 -2.23
C LEU A 169 -5.10 -2.10 -0.98
N ALA A 170 -6.16 -2.82 -0.61
CA ALA A 170 -6.17 -3.70 0.56
C ALA A 170 -6.30 -5.17 0.15
N PHE A 171 -5.56 -6.02 0.84
CA PHE A 171 -5.54 -7.46 0.63
C PHE A 171 -5.64 -8.19 1.96
N ASP A 172 -6.42 -9.28 1.98
CA ASP A 172 -6.40 -10.27 3.06
C ASP A 172 -5.49 -11.43 2.65
N VAL A 173 -4.49 -11.73 3.46
CA VAL A 173 -3.46 -12.71 3.12
C VAL A 173 -3.19 -13.69 4.27
N GLY A 174 -2.70 -14.87 3.94
CA GLY A 174 -2.32 -15.88 4.92
C GLY A 174 -3.51 -16.63 5.52
N SER A 175 -4.12 -16.12 6.58
CA SER A 175 -5.28 -16.74 7.24
C SER A 175 -6.18 -15.70 7.88
N ILE A 176 -7.48 -15.75 7.62
CA ILE A 176 -8.50 -14.89 8.26
C ILE A 176 -8.84 -15.46 9.64
N ASP A 177 -7.90 -15.30 10.58
CA ASP A 177 -8.01 -15.74 11.95
C ASP A 177 -7.20 -14.78 12.84
N ASN A 178 -7.80 -14.28 13.92
CA ASN A 178 -7.13 -13.36 14.85
C ASN A 178 -5.87 -13.99 15.48
N ASN A 179 -5.84 -15.32 15.62
CA ASN A 179 -4.66 -16.03 16.13
C ASN A 179 -3.53 -16.11 15.08
N TYR A 180 -3.80 -15.81 13.81
CA TYR A 180 -2.77 -15.78 12.76
C TYR A 180 -1.59 -14.88 13.15
N GLY A 181 -1.84 -13.75 13.79
CA GLY A 181 -0.80 -12.84 14.28
C GLY A 181 0.15 -13.45 15.33
N ASN A 182 -0.23 -14.54 15.99
CA ASN A 182 0.62 -15.27 16.94
C ASN A 182 1.47 -16.35 16.26
N THR A 183 1.12 -16.75 15.04
CA THR A 183 1.88 -17.75 14.26
C THR A 183 3.21 -17.15 13.76
N ALA A 184 4.15 -18.02 13.39
CA ALA A 184 5.41 -17.59 12.80
C ALA A 184 5.19 -16.81 11.49
N GLY A 185 4.26 -17.26 10.62
CA GLY A 185 3.91 -16.57 9.37
C GLY A 185 3.28 -15.20 9.59
N GLY A 186 2.34 -15.07 10.53
CA GLY A 186 1.72 -13.78 10.86
C GLY A 186 2.72 -12.78 11.47
N LYS A 187 3.62 -13.26 12.32
CA LYS A 187 4.73 -12.44 12.86
C LYS A 187 5.69 -12.01 11.76
N TRP A 188 6.01 -12.91 10.84
CA TRP A 188 6.83 -12.56 9.68
C TRP A 188 6.15 -11.49 8.83
N LEU A 189 4.86 -11.65 8.52
CA LEU A 189 4.08 -10.66 7.78
C LEU A 189 4.13 -9.28 8.45
N ALA A 190 3.84 -9.19 9.74
CA ALA A 190 3.84 -7.95 10.50
C ALA A 190 5.22 -7.24 10.49
N ASN A 191 6.31 -8.02 10.54
CA ASN A 191 7.68 -7.50 10.59
C ASN A 191 8.29 -7.21 9.21
N ASN A 192 7.62 -7.57 8.11
CA ASN A 192 8.22 -7.46 6.78
C ASN A 192 7.33 -6.77 5.75
N CYS A 193 6.01 -6.72 5.92
CA CYS A 193 5.10 -6.20 4.89
C CYS A 193 5.42 -4.75 4.49
N TYR A 194 5.94 -3.94 5.41
CA TYR A 194 6.31 -2.55 5.14
C TYR A 194 7.41 -2.41 4.09
N LYS A 195 8.33 -3.38 3.97
CA LYS A 195 9.39 -3.40 2.96
C LYS A 195 8.84 -3.45 1.54
N TYR A 196 7.61 -3.96 1.39
CA TYR A 196 6.88 -4.08 0.13
C TYR A 196 5.82 -2.99 -0.04
N GLY A 197 5.84 -1.96 0.82
CA GLY A 197 4.89 -0.86 0.78
C GLY A 197 3.55 -1.12 1.46
N PHE A 198 3.43 -2.16 2.28
CA PHE A 198 2.21 -2.47 3.03
C PHE A 198 2.34 -2.16 4.52
N ILE A 199 1.22 -1.92 5.16
CA ILE A 199 1.09 -1.90 6.62
C ILE A 199 0.07 -2.93 7.07
N ILE A 200 0.17 -3.43 8.31
CA ILE A 200 -0.95 -4.08 9.00
C ILE A 200 -1.96 -2.99 9.33
N ARG A 201 -3.10 -3.01 8.65
CA ARG A 201 -4.05 -1.88 8.69
C ARG A 201 -4.76 -1.71 10.02
N TYR A 202 -5.10 -2.82 10.67
CA TYR A 202 -5.83 -2.84 11.94
C TYR A 202 -4.97 -3.54 13.02
N PRO A 203 -3.94 -2.85 13.57
CA PRO A 203 -2.99 -3.43 14.50
C PRO A 203 -3.61 -3.65 15.88
N LYS A 204 -3.03 -4.58 16.64
CA LYS A 204 -3.49 -4.95 17.98
C LYS A 204 -3.46 -3.74 18.93
N GLY A 205 -4.54 -3.54 19.68
CA GLY A 205 -4.64 -2.46 20.68
C GLY A 205 -5.08 -1.10 20.10
N LYS A 206 -5.41 -1.01 18.80
CA LYS A 206 -5.84 0.22 18.13
C LYS A 206 -7.33 0.25 17.74
N GLN A 207 -8.13 -0.68 18.26
CA GLN A 207 -9.56 -0.83 17.91
C GLN A 207 -10.37 0.43 18.19
N ASN A 208 -10.06 1.15 19.30
CA ASN A 208 -10.74 2.38 19.65
C ASN A 208 -10.46 3.54 18.69
N ILE A 209 -9.41 3.45 17.90
CA ILE A 209 -8.97 4.46 16.93
C ILE A 209 -9.45 4.06 15.52
N THR A 210 -9.12 2.85 15.09
CA THR A 210 -9.46 2.35 13.75
C THR A 210 -10.94 2.00 13.60
N GLY A 211 -11.63 1.69 14.71
CA GLY A 211 -13.01 1.20 14.73
C GLY A 211 -13.19 -0.25 14.33
N TYR A 212 -12.09 -0.99 14.08
CA TYR A 212 -12.10 -2.41 13.71
C TYR A 212 -11.28 -3.23 14.70
N GLN A 213 -11.65 -4.50 14.87
CA GLN A 213 -10.86 -5.45 15.64
C GLN A 213 -9.46 -5.65 15.02
N TYR A 214 -8.57 -6.29 15.77
CA TYR A 214 -7.26 -6.69 15.26
C TYR A 214 -7.39 -7.65 14.09
N GLU A 215 -6.78 -7.32 12.94
CA GLU A 215 -6.80 -8.13 11.73
C GLU A 215 -5.36 -8.32 11.20
N PRO A 216 -4.63 -9.34 11.69
CA PRO A 216 -3.24 -9.57 11.31
C PRO A 216 -3.04 -9.96 9.84
N TRP A 217 -4.10 -10.29 9.12
CA TRP A 217 -4.12 -10.67 7.72
C TRP A 217 -4.38 -9.51 6.78
N HIS A 218 -5.03 -8.43 7.27
CA HIS A 218 -5.44 -7.29 6.44
C HIS A 218 -4.28 -6.31 6.26
N ILE A 219 -3.71 -6.32 5.05
CA ILE A 219 -2.63 -5.42 4.67
C ILE A 219 -3.13 -4.32 3.74
N ARG A 220 -2.68 -3.09 3.99
CA ARG A 220 -2.98 -1.91 3.17
C ARG A 220 -1.72 -1.41 2.49
N TYR A 221 -1.80 -1.24 1.16
CA TYR A 221 -0.72 -0.65 0.37
C TYR A 221 -0.72 0.88 0.47
N LEU A 222 0.43 1.42 0.87
CA LEU A 222 0.71 2.85 0.92
C LEU A 222 1.87 3.22 -0.02
N GLY A 223 2.64 2.23 -0.47
CA GLY A 223 3.92 2.43 -1.16
C GLY A 223 5.04 2.83 -0.19
N ASN A 224 6.29 2.83 -0.71
CA ASN A 224 7.44 3.31 0.04
C ASN A 224 7.83 4.72 -0.41
N PRO A 225 8.34 5.59 0.48
CA PRO A 225 8.77 5.27 1.87
C PRO A 225 7.66 5.24 2.93
N LEU A 226 6.41 5.63 2.61
CA LEU A 226 5.35 5.87 3.58
C LEU A 226 5.02 4.65 4.46
N ALA A 227 4.94 3.45 3.88
CA ALA A 227 4.69 2.24 4.66
C ALA A 227 5.78 1.98 5.70
N THR A 228 7.04 2.27 5.36
CA THR A 228 8.19 2.17 6.28
C THR A 228 8.10 3.21 7.40
N GLU A 229 7.69 4.43 7.08
CA GLU A 229 7.53 5.51 8.07
C GLU A 229 6.42 5.18 9.06
N VAL A 230 5.26 4.74 8.57
CA VAL A 230 4.13 4.30 9.42
C VAL A 230 4.54 3.13 10.31
N HIS A 231 5.19 2.10 9.74
CA HIS A 231 5.67 0.96 10.51
C HIS A 231 6.63 1.38 11.64
N ASN A 232 7.63 2.20 11.32
CA ASN A 232 8.64 2.65 12.29
C ASN A 232 8.08 3.58 13.37
N SER A 233 6.98 4.28 13.10
CA SER A 233 6.31 5.14 14.08
C SER A 233 5.59 4.36 15.19
N GLY A 234 5.23 3.10 14.95
CA GLY A 234 4.39 2.30 15.84
C GLY A 234 2.93 2.78 15.93
N LEU A 235 2.53 3.72 15.07
CA LEU A 235 1.18 4.29 15.01
C LEU A 235 0.31 3.50 14.01
N CYS A 236 -1.02 3.50 14.23
CA CYS A 236 -1.94 3.11 13.16
C CYS A 236 -2.08 4.25 12.14
N LEU A 237 -2.70 3.97 10.98
CA LEU A 237 -2.79 4.95 9.91
C LEU A 237 -3.51 6.24 10.32
N GLU A 238 -4.57 6.14 11.10
CA GLU A 238 -5.32 7.28 11.62
C GLU A 238 -4.43 8.18 12.50
N GLU A 239 -3.70 7.59 13.46
CA GLU A 239 -2.79 8.36 14.33
C GLU A 239 -1.68 9.03 13.51
N TYR A 240 -1.10 8.31 12.54
CA TYR A 240 -0.03 8.84 11.69
C TYR A 240 -0.51 10.03 10.83
N LEU A 241 -1.75 9.99 10.36
CA LEU A 241 -2.35 11.05 9.56
C LEU A 241 -2.98 12.17 10.42
N GLY A 242 -3.12 11.98 11.73
CA GLY A 242 -3.72 12.94 12.65
C GLY A 242 -5.25 13.09 12.52
N ILE A 243 -6.00 11.98 12.29
CA ILE A 243 -7.45 11.97 12.01
C ILE A 243 -8.22 11.05 12.95
#